data_bfd02695a04d66ec4ce56ec4e2909d75
#
_entry.id   bfd02695a04d66ec4ce56ec4e2909d75
#
_cell.length_a   1.000
_cell.length_b   1.000
_cell.length_c   1.000
_cell.angle_alpha   90.00
_cell.angle_beta   90.00
_cell.angle_gamma   90.00
#
_symmetry.space_group_name_H-M   'P 1'
#
loop_
_entity.id
_entity.type
_entity.pdbx_description
1 polymer ?
#
loop_
_entity_poly.entity_id
_entity_poly.type
_entity_poly.pdbx_seq_one_letter_code
_entity_poly.pdbx_strand_id
1 'polypeptide(L)'
;MTETEIIPKICDLLGPYNSEGKVLAAETDIPAELNIDSVGVLDFIMEVEDYFDIEIPMNVVSETRTVGDLARYVAAQKNKA
;
A
#
# COMPACT_ATOMS: atom_id res chain seq x y z
N MET A 1 3.28 4.16 14.69
CA MET A 1 3.81 4.68 13.41
C MET A 1 2.83 5.69 12.82
N THR A 2 3.36 6.73 12.20
CA THR A 2 2.54 7.74 11.53
C THR A 2 2.43 7.43 10.05
N GLU A 3 1.46 8.04 9.37
CA GLU A 3 1.33 7.91 7.92
C GLU A 3 2.60 8.38 7.22
N THR A 4 3.23 9.44 7.72
CA THR A 4 4.47 9.98 7.15
C THR A 4 5.61 8.95 7.19
N GLU A 5 5.66 8.13 8.23
CA GLU A 5 6.67 7.07 8.33
C GLU A 5 6.32 5.86 7.46
N ILE A 6 5.04 5.61 7.27
CA ILE A 6 4.56 4.42 6.56
C ILE A 6 4.63 4.60 5.03
N ILE A 7 4.33 5.79 4.53
CA ILE A 7 4.31 6.06 3.09
C ILE A 7 5.63 5.67 2.40
N PRO A 8 6.82 6.06 2.89
CA PRO A 8 8.07 5.65 2.24
C PRO A 8 8.24 4.13 2.21
N LYS A 9 7.80 3.44 3.25
CA LYS A 9 7.92 1.97 3.30
C LYS A 9 6.99 1.30 2.30
N ILE A 10 5.78 1.83 2.12
CA ILE A 10 4.85 1.33 1.11
C ILE A 10 5.44 1.56 -0.29
N CYS A 11 6.04 2.72 -0.52
CA CYS A 11 6.68 3.02 -1.79
C CYS A 11 7.83 2.05 -2.07
N ASP A 12 8.61 1.70 -1.07
CA ASP A 12 9.68 0.71 -1.20
C ASP A 12 9.12 -0.66 -1.57
N LEU A 13 8.02 -1.07 -0.94
CA LEU A 13 7.37 -2.34 -1.24
C LEU A 13 6.79 -2.36 -2.65
N LEU A 14 6.40 -1.20 -3.18
CA LEU A 14 5.92 -1.07 -4.55
C LEU A 14 7.02 -1.13 -5.59
N GLY A 15 8.28 -0.99 -5.19
CA GLY A 15 9.41 -0.98 -6.12
C GLY A 15 9.37 -2.07 -7.17
N PRO A 16 9.20 -3.36 -6.78
CA PRO A 16 9.15 -4.46 -7.75
C PRO A 16 7.98 -4.37 -8.73
N TYR A 17 6.93 -3.63 -8.38
CA TYR A 17 5.73 -3.46 -9.21
C TYR A 17 5.80 -2.19 -10.06
N ASN A 18 6.82 -1.37 -9.86
CA ASN A 18 6.97 -0.08 -10.53
C ASN A 18 7.98 -0.21 -11.69
N SER A 19 7.57 -0.96 -12.72
CA SER A 19 8.45 -1.27 -13.86
C SER A 19 8.86 -0.04 -14.66
N GLU A 20 8.06 1.02 -14.63
CA GLU A 20 8.35 2.24 -15.37
C GLU A 20 9.14 3.27 -14.58
N GLY A 21 9.47 2.98 -13.32
CA GLY A 21 10.24 3.88 -12.47
C GLY A 21 9.54 5.19 -12.16
N LYS A 22 8.21 5.16 -12.02
CA LYS A 22 7.45 6.37 -11.71
C LYS A 22 7.73 6.87 -10.31
N VAL A 23 7.62 8.18 -10.14
CA VAL A 23 7.73 8.79 -8.81
C VAL A 23 6.46 8.44 -8.03
N LEU A 24 6.65 7.87 -6.85
CA LEU A 24 5.55 7.44 -5.99
C LEU A 24 5.33 8.46 -4.87
N ALA A 25 4.07 8.73 -4.58
CA ALA A 25 3.67 9.69 -3.56
C ALA A 25 2.39 9.22 -2.88
N ALA A 26 1.94 9.96 -1.87
CA ALA A 26 0.73 9.60 -1.14
C ALA A 26 -0.50 9.53 -2.05
N GLU A 27 -0.58 10.41 -3.04
CA GLU A 27 -1.72 10.48 -3.98
C GLU A 27 -1.60 9.52 -5.16
N THR A 28 -0.52 8.72 -5.23
CA THR A 28 -0.36 7.74 -6.32
C THR A 28 -1.48 6.70 -6.26
N ASP A 29 -2.22 6.59 -7.37
CA ASP A 29 -3.27 5.56 -7.53
C ASP A 29 -2.55 4.27 -7.92
N ILE A 30 -2.48 3.33 -6.99
CA ILE A 30 -1.65 2.13 -7.16
C ILE A 30 -2.02 1.33 -8.41
N PRO A 31 -3.27 0.88 -8.60
CA PRO A 31 -3.57 0.06 -9.78
C PRO A 31 -3.51 0.85 -11.08
N ALA A 32 -3.93 2.12 -11.08
CA ALA A 32 -3.99 2.90 -12.31
C ALA A 32 -2.62 3.37 -12.76
N GLU A 33 -1.82 3.91 -11.85
CA GLU A 33 -0.53 4.50 -12.23
C GLU A 33 0.56 3.46 -12.44
N LEU A 34 0.51 2.36 -11.70
CA LEU A 34 1.49 1.28 -11.84
C LEU A 34 1.04 0.18 -12.78
N ASN A 35 -0.16 0.31 -13.32
CA ASN A 35 -0.72 -0.66 -14.27
C ASN A 35 -0.67 -2.10 -13.72
N ILE A 36 -1.03 -2.25 -12.45
CA ILE A 36 -1.04 -3.53 -11.76
C ILE A 36 -2.44 -4.13 -11.85
N ASP A 37 -2.54 -5.41 -12.22
CA ASP A 37 -3.83 -6.09 -12.25
C ASP A 37 -4.26 -6.50 -10.83
N SER A 38 -5.46 -7.05 -10.72
CA SER A 38 -6.01 -7.40 -9.41
C SER A 38 -5.19 -8.47 -8.68
N VAL A 39 -4.58 -9.39 -9.40
CA VAL A 39 -3.72 -10.40 -8.78
C VAL A 39 -2.45 -9.76 -8.22
N GLY A 40 -1.85 -8.86 -8.98
CA GLY A 40 -0.67 -8.12 -8.52
C GLY A 40 -0.96 -7.25 -7.31
N VAL A 41 -2.13 -6.59 -7.29
CA VAL A 41 -2.54 -5.80 -6.14
C VAL A 41 -2.66 -6.68 -4.89
N LEU A 42 -3.28 -7.85 -5.01
CA LEU A 42 -3.41 -8.78 -3.89
C LEU A 42 -2.06 -9.27 -3.40
N ASP A 43 -1.13 -9.59 -4.31
CA ASP A 43 0.22 -10.00 -3.94
C ASP A 43 0.93 -8.89 -3.17
N PHE A 44 0.80 -7.64 -3.64
CA PHE A 44 1.38 -6.50 -2.97
C PHE A 44 0.77 -6.31 -1.57
N ILE A 45 -0.54 -6.45 -1.45
CA ILE A 45 -1.23 -6.32 -0.15
C ILE A 45 -0.71 -7.37 0.83
N MET A 46 -0.47 -8.60 0.37
CA MET A 46 0.08 -9.65 1.23
C MET A 46 1.48 -9.28 1.74
N GLU A 47 2.29 -8.65 0.91
CA GLU A 47 3.61 -8.18 1.33
C GLU A 47 3.50 -7.07 2.39
N VAL A 48 2.52 -6.17 2.22
CA VAL A 48 2.27 -5.13 3.21
C VAL A 48 1.84 -5.74 4.54
N GLU A 49 0.95 -6.73 4.50
CA GLU A 49 0.51 -7.44 5.70
C GLU A 49 1.68 -8.07 6.44
N ASP A 50 2.57 -8.75 5.70
CA ASP A 50 3.74 -9.38 6.29
C ASP A 50 4.72 -8.36 6.87
N TYR A 51 4.95 -7.28 6.13
CA TYR A 51 5.92 -6.27 6.53
C TYR A 51 5.50 -5.55 7.81
N PHE A 52 4.22 -5.20 7.90
CA PHE A 52 3.69 -4.44 9.06
C PHE A 52 3.05 -5.34 10.12
N ASP A 53 2.96 -6.64 9.86
CA ASP A 53 2.33 -7.60 10.78
C ASP A 53 0.89 -7.19 11.11
N ILE A 54 0.09 -6.96 10.08
CA ILE A 54 -1.33 -6.58 10.19
C ILE A 54 -2.16 -7.40 9.22
N GLU A 55 -3.48 -7.35 9.38
CA GLU A 55 -4.41 -7.94 8.43
C GLU A 55 -5.15 -6.84 7.66
N ILE A 56 -5.30 -7.04 6.35
CA ILE A 56 -6.02 -6.11 5.49
C ILE A 56 -7.16 -6.87 4.81
N PRO A 57 -8.40 -6.74 5.32
CA PRO A 57 -9.55 -7.46 4.74
C PRO A 57 -9.85 -7.02 3.31
N MET A 58 -10.50 -7.89 2.54
CA MET A 58 -10.83 -7.61 1.14
C MET A 58 -11.65 -6.35 0.94
N ASN A 59 -12.57 -6.06 1.87
CA ASN A 59 -13.37 -4.84 1.76
C ASN A 59 -12.50 -3.58 1.89
N VAL A 60 -11.43 -3.65 2.68
CA VAL A 60 -10.48 -2.54 2.80
C VAL A 60 -9.66 -2.43 1.51
N VAL A 61 -9.22 -3.58 0.96
CA VAL A 61 -8.47 -3.59 -0.31
C VAL A 61 -9.27 -2.93 -1.41
N SER A 62 -10.56 -3.25 -1.53
CA SER A 62 -11.41 -2.70 -2.58
C SER A 62 -11.66 -1.19 -2.43
N GLU A 63 -11.54 -0.65 -1.22
CA GLU A 63 -11.73 0.77 -0.95
C GLU A 63 -10.42 1.56 -1.01
N THR A 64 -9.29 0.87 -1.00
CA THR A 64 -7.96 1.49 -0.94
C THR A 64 -7.39 1.58 -2.35
N ARG A 65 -7.13 2.79 -2.83
CA ARG A 65 -6.58 3.01 -4.16
C ARG A 65 -5.23 3.68 -4.14
N THR A 66 -5.02 4.63 -3.23
CA THR A 66 -3.79 5.40 -3.20
C THR A 66 -2.84 4.90 -2.12
N VAL A 67 -1.57 5.25 -2.26
CA VAL A 67 -0.56 4.98 -1.24
C VAL A 67 -1.00 5.59 0.09
N GLY A 68 -1.54 6.81 0.06
CA GLY A 68 -2.02 7.50 1.26
C GLY A 68 -3.18 6.78 1.93
N ASP A 69 -4.12 6.26 1.15
CA ASP A 69 -5.24 5.48 1.70
C ASP A 69 -4.72 4.27 2.46
N LEU A 70 -3.77 3.55 1.86
CA LEU A 70 -3.19 2.36 2.47
C LEU A 70 -2.39 2.73 3.72
N ALA A 71 -1.61 3.80 3.65
CA ALA A 71 -0.82 4.27 4.79
C ALA A 71 -1.72 4.65 5.97
N ARG A 72 -2.86 5.27 5.70
CA ARG A 72 -3.83 5.63 6.74
C ARG A 72 -4.37 4.39 7.43
N TYR A 73 -4.72 3.36 6.67
CA TYR A 73 -5.20 2.11 7.24
C TYR A 73 -4.12 1.44 8.08
N VAL A 74 -2.90 1.33 7.54
CA VAL A 74 -1.77 0.72 8.25
C VAL A 74 -1.50 1.49 9.55
N ALA A 75 -1.48 2.81 9.51
CA ALA A 75 -1.24 3.63 10.70
C ALA A 75 -2.31 3.36 11.77
N ALA A 76 -3.57 3.27 11.37
CA ALA A 76 -4.67 2.98 12.28
C ALA A 76 -4.49 1.62 12.95
N GLN A 77 -4.05 0.61 12.20
CA GLN A 77 -3.85 -0.74 12.74
C GLN A 77 -2.64 -0.78 13.67
N LYS A 78 -1.55 -0.12 13.32
CA LYS A 78 -0.33 -0.12 14.13
C LYS A 78 -0.49 0.68 15.42
N ASN A 79 -1.41 1.64 15.44
CA ASN A 79 -1.65 2.47 16.62
C ASN A 79 -2.80 1.96 17.51
N LYS A 80 -3.39 0.85 17.16
CA LYS A 80 -4.38 0.18 17.99
C LYS A 80 -3.72 -0.36 19.26
N ALA A 81 -4.35 -0.10 20.37
CA ALA A 81 -3.89 -0.63 21.65
C ALA A 81 -4.27 -2.11 21.78
#